data_54a66a460ac4c5c8acdc521cfe05a8c3
#
_entry.id   54a66a460ac4c5c8acdc521cfe05a8c3
#
_cell.length_a   1.000
_cell.length_b   1.000
_cell.length_c   1.000
_cell.angle_alpha   90.00
_cell.angle_beta   90.00
_cell.angle_gamma   90.00
#
_symmetry.space_group_name_H-M   'P 1'
#
loop_
_entity.id
_entity.type
_entity.pdbx_description
1 polymer ?
#
loop_
_entity_poly.entity_id
_entity_poly.type
_entity_poly.pdbx_seq_one_letter_code
_entity_poly.pdbx_strand_id
1 'polypeptide(L)'
;MSKDERQYAVLVDAENVSPKYIHIIFDEASNYGITTYRRIYGDWTKQSSSGWKKSLLEYAITPIQQYAYTTGKNSSDSAMIIDAMDILYEGNVESFCIVSSDSDF
;
A
#
# COMPACT_ATOMS: atom_id res chain seq x y z
N MET A 1 13.13 11.22 -22.27
CA MET A 1 13.23 11.33 -21.47
C MET A 1 13.26 10.74 -20.76
N SER A 2 13.80 10.90 -20.29
CA SER A 2 13.92 10.09 -19.65
C SER A 2 13.33 10.06 -18.45
N LYS A 3 12.26 9.69 -18.36
CA LYS A 3 11.68 9.45 -17.19
C LYS A 3 12.45 8.42 -16.46
N ASP A 4 12.47 8.56 -15.19
CA ASP A 4 13.10 7.59 -14.32
C ASP A 4 12.37 6.26 -14.46
N GLU A 5 13.10 5.23 -14.83
CA GLU A 5 12.49 3.92 -15.03
C GLU A 5 12.65 3.00 -13.84
N ARG A 6 13.08 3.51 -12.70
CA ARG A 6 13.17 2.68 -11.53
C ARG A 6 11.78 2.18 -11.14
N GLN A 7 11.75 0.99 -10.55
CA GLN A 7 10.50 0.35 -10.21
C GLN A 7 10.30 0.36 -8.72
N TYR A 8 9.09 0.71 -8.32
CA TYR A 8 8.73 0.85 -6.92
C TYR A 8 7.56 -0.03 -6.55
N ALA A 9 7.52 -0.42 -5.29
CA ALA A 9 6.34 -1.04 -4.72
C ALA A 9 5.68 -0.01 -3.82
N VAL A 10 4.39 0.22 -4.01
CA VAL A 10 3.62 1.13 -3.16
C VAL A 10 2.72 0.28 -2.27
N LEU A 11 2.97 0.34 -0.98
CA LEU A 11 2.25 -0.46 0.02
C LEU A 11 1.54 0.50 0.96
N VAL A 12 0.22 0.36 1.05
CA VAL A 12 -0.61 1.30 1.78
C VAL A 12 -1.30 0.61 2.95
N ASP A 13 -1.27 1.26 4.11
CA ASP A 13 -1.94 0.77 5.30
C ASP A 13 -3.34 1.40 5.36
N ALA A 14 -4.36 0.61 5.01
CA ALA A 14 -5.71 1.13 4.90
C ALA A 14 -6.30 1.55 6.23
N GLU A 15 -5.77 1.03 7.34
CA GLU A 15 -6.33 1.35 8.64
C GLU A 15 -5.88 2.71 9.15
N ASN A 16 -4.78 3.21 8.61
CA ASN A 16 -4.20 4.45 9.10
C ASN A 16 -4.12 5.54 8.05
N VAL A 17 -4.69 5.30 6.85
CA VAL A 17 -4.66 6.27 5.77
C VAL A 17 -6.06 6.40 5.19
N SER A 18 -6.50 7.60 4.92
CA SER A 18 -7.83 7.83 4.36
C SER A 18 -7.83 7.70 2.84
N PRO A 19 -8.91 7.15 2.26
CA PRO A 19 -8.98 7.03 0.80
C PRO A 19 -8.86 8.36 0.05
N LYS A 20 -9.20 9.45 0.69
CA LYS A 20 -9.17 10.75 0.00
C LYS A 20 -7.76 11.18 -0.36
N TYR A 21 -6.74 10.56 0.22
CA TYR A 21 -5.36 10.92 -0.09
C TYR A 21 -4.73 10.06 -1.17
N ILE A 22 -5.47 9.08 -1.68
CA ILE A 22 -4.84 8.08 -2.54
C ILE A 22 -4.37 8.68 -3.86
N HIS A 23 -5.11 9.64 -4.41
CA HIS A 23 -4.70 10.24 -5.68
C HIS A 23 -3.41 11.03 -5.51
N ILE A 24 -3.23 11.69 -4.36
CA ILE A 24 -2.00 12.42 -4.09
C ILE A 24 -0.83 11.45 -4.00
N ILE A 25 -1.05 10.33 -3.31
CA ILE A 25 -0.01 9.34 -3.12
C ILE A 25 0.48 8.78 -4.46
N PHE A 26 -0.45 8.42 -5.34
CA PHE A 26 -0.04 7.81 -6.60
C PHE A 26 0.44 8.84 -7.62
N ASP A 27 -0.09 10.05 -7.56
CA ASP A 27 0.46 11.11 -8.40
C ASP A 27 1.91 11.39 -8.02
N GLU A 28 2.18 11.43 -6.73
CA GLU A 28 3.55 11.68 -6.28
C GLU A 28 4.46 10.51 -6.61
N ALA A 29 3.99 9.29 -6.40
CA ALA A 29 4.80 8.12 -6.66
C ALA A 29 5.19 8.01 -8.13
N SER A 30 4.30 8.42 -9.03
CA SER A 30 4.58 8.33 -10.46
C SER A 30 5.68 9.29 -10.88
N ASN A 31 5.99 10.28 -10.07
CA ASN A 31 7.07 11.20 -10.38
C ASN A 31 8.45 10.57 -10.14
N TYR A 32 8.50 9.49 -9.40
CA TYR A 32 9.78 8.88 -9.05
C TYR A 32 10.09 7.63 -9.87
N GLY A 33 9.12 7.11 -10.60
CA GLY A 33 9.36 5.94 -11.40
C GLY A 33 8.08 5.18 -11.68
N ILE A 34 8.22 3.89 -11.95
CA ILE A 34 7.11 3.02 -12.31
C ILE A 34 6.66 2.26 -11.07
N THR A 35 5.35 2.32 -10.77
CA THR A 35 4.82 1.58 -9.63
C THR A 35 4.45 0.18 -10.09
N THR A 36 5.33 -0.77 -9.82
CA THR A 36 5.16 -2.15 -10.24
C THR A 36 4.16 -2.89 -9.37
N TYR A 37 4.21 -2.64 -8.07
CA TYR A 37 3.30 -3.25 -7.13
C TYR A 37 2.48 -2.16 -6.48
N ARG A 38 1.16 -2.38 -6.41
CA ARG A 38 0.24 -1.45 -5.76
C ARG A 38 -0.65 -2.28 -4.86
N ARG A 39 -0.37 -2.29 -3.56
CA ARG A 39 -1.09 -3.13 -2.61
C ARG A 39 -1.55 -2.32 -1.43
N ILE A 40 -2.71 -2.68 -0.90
CA ILE A 40 -3.26 -2.00 0.26
C ILE A 40 -3.73 -3.05 1.25
N TYR A 41 -3.41 -2.85 2.51
CA TYR A 41 -3.57 -3.84 3.55
C TYR A 41 -4.62 -3.40 4.55
N GLY A 42 -5.59 -4.24 4.80
CA GLY A 42 -6.66 -3.92 5.74
C GLY A 42 -7.64 -5.04 5.87
N ASP A 43 -8.61 -4.85 6.72
CA ASP A 43 -9.67 -5.83 6.92
C ASP A 43 -10.86 -5.44 6.05
N TRP A 44 -10.96 -6.08 4.91
CA TRP A 44 -11.96 -5.74 3.91
C TRP A 44 -13.34 -6.32 4.21
N THR A 45 -13.44 -7.08 5.30
CA THR A 45 -14.74 -7.55 5.77
C THR A 45 -15.49 -6.46 6.53
N LYS A 46 -14.79 -5.42 6.96
CA LYS A 46 -15.42 -4.34 7.72
C LYS A 46 -16.13 -3.37 6.79
N GLN A 47 -17.28 -2.89 7.24
CA GLN A 47 -18.02 -1.92 6.45
C GLN A 47 -17.26 -0.62 6.29
N SER A 48 -16.43 -0.27 7.25
CA SER A 48 -15.63 0.95 7.16
C SER A 48 -14.65 0.93 6.01
N SER A 49 -14.38 -0.25 5.45
CA SER A 49 -13.46 -0.37 4.33
C SER A 49 -14.11 -0.04 2.98
N SER A 50 -15.42 0.12 2.95
CA SER A 50 -16.13 0.30 1.68
C SER A 50 -15.73 1.58 0.96
N GLY A 51 -15.24 2.57 1.69
CA GLY A 51 -14.83 3.82 1.07
C GLY A 51 -13.64 3.69 0.15
N TRP A 52 -12.92 2.57 0.21
CA TRP A 52 -11.77 2.35 -0.63
C TRP A 52 -12.11 1.80 -2.00
N LYS A 53 -13.31 1.30 -2.19
CA LYS A 53 -13.62 0.51 -3.38
C LYS A 53 -13.36 1.27 -4.67
N LYS A 54 -13.78 2.51 -4.73
CA LYS A 54 -13.60 3.32 -5.93
C LYS A 54 -12.12 3.53 -6.22
N SER A 55 -11.33 3.81 -5.18
CA SER A 55 -9.91 4.05 -5.35
C SER A 55 -9.18 2.80 -5.79
N LEU A 56 -9.58 1.64 -5.27
CA LEU A 56 -8.94 0.39 -5.68
C LEU A 56 -9.10 0.15 -7.16
N LEU A 57 -10.28 0.42 -7.68
CA LEU A 57 -10.55 0.25 -9.11
C LEU A 57 -9.84 1.30 -9.94
N GLU A 58 -9.87 2.53 -9.47
CA GLU A 58 -9.34 3.65 -10.24
C GLU A 58 -7.82 3.55 -10.40
N TYR A 59 -7.13 3.11 -9.38
CA TYR A 59 -5.66 3.06 -9.40
C TYR A 59 -5.11 1.65 -9.52
N ALA A 60 -5.96 0.68 -9.76
CA ALA A 60 -5.56 -0.73 -9.92
C ALA A 60 -4.74 -1.21 -8.73
N ILE A 61 -5.27 -0.98 -7.53
CA ILE A 61 -4.61 -1.38 -6.30
C ILE A 61 -5.15 -2.74 -5.88
N THR A 62 -4.25 -3.63 -5.49
CA THR A 62 -4.63 -4.97 -5.05
C THR A 62 -4.86 -4.96 -3.54
N PRO A 63 -6.09 -5.26 -3.09
CA PRO A 63 -6.35 -5.33 -1.66
C PRO A 63 -5.85 -6.64 -1.09
N ILE A 64 -5.15 -6.56 0.04
CA ILE A 64 -4.67 -7.72 0.76
C ILE A 64 -5.43 -7.78 2.07
N GLN A 65 -6.07 -8.91 2.32
CA GLN A 65 -6.86 -9.08 3.52
C GLN A 65 -5.96 -9.34 4.71
N GLN A 66 -6.24 -8.65 5.79
CA GLN A 66 -5.60 -8.93 7.05
C GLN A 66 -6.63 -8.78 8.14
N TYR A 67 -6.91 -9.87 8.85
CA TYR A 67 -7.89 -9.86 9.91
C TYR A 67 -7.29 -9.29 11.17
N ALA A 68 -8.05 -8.47 11.86
CA ALA A 68 -7.60 -7.88 13.11
C ALA A 68 -7.91 -8.83 14.25
N TYR A 69 -7.16 -9.90 14.33
CA TYR A 69 -7.39 -10.89 15.38
C TYR A 69 -7.00 -10.38 16.73
N THR A 70 -5.98 -9.57 16.78
CA THR A 70 -5.53 -9.06 18.05
C THR A 70 -6.00 -7.62 18.15
N THR A 71 -6.10 -7.15 19.38
CA THR A 71 -6.41 -5.76 19.59
C THR A 71 -5.16 -4.91 19.42
N GLY A 72 -4.08 -5.52 19.04
CA GLY A 72 -2.84 -4.80 18.84
C GLY A 72 -2.91 -3.91 17.62
N LYS A 73 -2.18 -2.83 17.67
CA LYS A 73 -2.17 -1.87 16.59
C LYS A 73 -1.26 -2.25 15.43
N ASN A 74 -0.60 -3.38 15.53
CA ASN A 74 0.34 -3.78 14.50
C ASN A 74 -0.20 -4.86 13.57
N SER A 75 -1.50 -5.10 13.60
CA SER A 75 -2.05 -6.21 12.82
C SER A 75 -1.90 -6.00 11.31
N SER A 76 -2.14 -4.78 10.81
CA SER A 76 -1.96 -4.57 9.37
C SER A 76 -0.50 -4.39 9.00
N ASP A 77 0.32 -3.94 9.95
CA ASP A 77 1.74 -3.77 9.67
C ASP A 77 2.43 -5.09 9.38
N SER A 78 2.00 -6.16 10.04
CA SER A 78 2.65 -7.46 9.86
C SER A 78 2.56 -7.95 8.43
N ALA A 79 1.38 -7.84 7.83
CA ALA A 79 1.22 -8.29 6.46
C ALA A 79 2.02 -7.43 5.50
N MET A 80 2.05 -6.13 5.74
CA MET A 80 2.83 -5.24 4.90
C MET A 80 4.31 -5.57 4.95
N ILE A 81 4.83 -5.83 6.14
CA ILE A 81 6.24 -6.14 6.30
C ILE A 81 6.59 -7.44 5.62
N ILE A 82 5.74 -8.46 5.77
CA ILE A 82 5.99 -9.75 5.14
C ILE A 82 6.00 -9.59 3.62
N ASP A 83 5.04 -8.87 3.08
CA ASP A 83 4.99 -8.67 1.64
C ASP A 83 6.19 -7.85 1.15
N ALA A 84 6.59 -6.85 1.92
CA ALA A 84 7.74 -6.05 1.53
C ALA A 84 8.99 -6.92 1.45
N MET A 85 9.16 -7.83 2.40
CA MET A 85 10.29 -8.73 2.37
C MET A 85 10.23 -9.67 1.17
N ASP A 86 9.04 -10.18 0.86
CA ASP A 86 8.88 -11.06 -0.29
C ASP A 86 9.20 -10.34 -1.60
N ILE A 87 8.73 -9.12 -1.73
CA ILE A 87 8.97 -8.34 -2.93
C ILE A 87 10.45 -8.02 -3.07
N LEU A 88 11.08 -7.68 -1.97
CA LEU A 88 12.50 -7.39 -1.96
C LEU A 88 13.31 -8.61 -2.38
N TYR A 89 12.89 -9.77 -1.89
CA TYR A 89 13.56 -11.01 -2.21
C TYR A 89 13.49 -11.35 -3.70
N GLU A 90 12.37 -11.00 -4.34
CA GLU A 90 12.22 -11.26 -5.76
C GLU A 90 13.09 -10.35 -6.62
N GLY A 91 13.50 -9.22 -6.07
CA GLY A 91 14.41 -8.34 -6.77
C GLY A 91 13.78 -7.56 -7.92
N ASN A 92 12.46 -7.44 -7.94
CA ASN A 92 11.78 -6.77 -9.05
C ASN A 92 11.60 -5.27 -8.86
N VAL A 93 11.91 -4.77 -7.69
CA VAL A 93 11.78 -3.34 -7.44
C VAL A 93 13.04 -2.82 -6.76
N GLU A 94 13.29 -1.55 -6.92
CA GLU A 94 14.47 -0.92 -6.36
C GLU A 94 14.17 -0.12 -5.11
N SER A 95 12.91 0.19 -4.88
CA SER A 95 12.52 0.99 -3.73
C SER A 95 11.08 0.71 -3.36
N PHE A 96 10.74 1.09 -2.13
CA PHE A 96 9.38 0.99 -1.64
C PHE A 96 8.86 2.37 -1.28
N CYS A 97 7.57 2.55 -1.45
CA CYS A 97 6.87 3.69 -0.90
C CYS A 97 5.86 3.14 0.09
N ILE A 98 6.14 3.29 1.38
CA ILE A 98 5.26 2.77 2.41
C ILE A 98 4.44 3.92 2.97
N VAL A 99 3.12 3.77 2.88
CA VAL A 99 2.20 4.84 3.24
C VAL A 99 1.45 4.45 4.48
N SER A 100 1.77 5.09 5.59
CA SER A 100 1.12 4.83 6.86
C SER A 100 1.29 6.07 7.73
N SER A 101 0.27 6.37 8.52
CA SER A 101 0.36 7.46 9.47
C SER A 101 0.67 6.97 10.87
N ASP A 102 0.96 5.67 11.00
CA ASP A 102 1.28 5.09 12.30
C ASP A 102 2.71 5.46 12.67
N SER A 103 2.86 6.18 13.75
CA SER A 103 4.17 6.65 14.15
C SER A 103 5.07 5.54 14.68
N ASP A 104 4.51 4.39 14.98
CA ASP A 104 5.29 3.24 15.42
C ASP A 104 5.89 2.48 14.26
N PHE A 105 5.53 2.85 13.08
CA PHE A 105 6.00 2.17 11.89
C PHE A 105 7.37 2.72 11.50
#